data_f7f0464e50109bcf7f578ddaa571bf70
#
_entry.id   f7f0464e50109bcf7f578ddaa571bf70
#
_cell.length_a   1.000
_cell.length_b   1.000
_cell.length_c   1.000
_cell.angle_alpha   90.00
_cell.angle_beta   90.00
_cell.angle_gamma   90.00
#
_symmetry.space_group_name_H-M   'P 1'
#
loop_
_entity.id
_entity.type
_entity.pdbx_description
1 polymer ?
#
loop_
_entity_poly.entity_id
_entity_poly.type
_entity_poly.pdbx_seq_one_letter_code
_entity_poly.pdbx_strand_id
1 'polypeptide(L)'
;MSYVKYFSVCQSYVKELKEVKDLKDWAAVHRVYKQTKSKRATASILGISRNTVRKLLEMTEAPVYHRTEYHSKIDSFKEQIIAWRCEPYCFNGTRIFRELKSRGYTGSIGPVYRYLRRIDEDVGSHISSRATTRHESPPGDQAQFDWTEYQVLVGDRYRTVYCFSLILAASRKKAVCFSLRQDADAIYEAVQELFDELGGVTLELLIDNPKAFVLENNPKSEDEVRYNPHALLMAANLGTELNACPCYWPRKKGKVERPFNYIEEQFIKGNSFSSMEDLNRRGKEFVNNWCNETHSTTKRIPNQHYLLEEKGILLPLPEKHFYVKPMQSRKISPDSYISINGNKYSVPVQYVGRKVLFRMNYGFRIMVYDATEKFIMSMEAFDGKHQTRTDSEHYEPIAVKVPTSIPQIRRDFTARFRNGARYLEAAGRKFDQPTHHARKIMELQELYDDDVLDVFIGTAVDEGKMDIRSFRAMLREYNSGQRKPECNPSEAGEKGRTDTAALTRDCSYYEEYAKEASNAGNNS
;
A
#
# COMPACT_ATOMS: atom_id res chain seq x y z
N MET A 1 39.05 -39.48 -6.64
CA MET A 1 38.58 -40.83 -6.22
C MET A 1 37.09 -40.95 -5.92
N SER A 2 36.24 -40.06 -6.26
CA SER A 2 34.79 -40.09 -5.95
C SER A 2 33.85 -40.43 -7.13
N TYR A 3 34.30 -40.33 -8.37
CA TYR A 3 33.49 -40.62 -9.56
C TYR A 3 33.33 -42.13 -9.88
N VAL A 4 34.29 -42.97 -9.48
CA VAL A 4 34.28 -44.40 -9.77
C VAL A 4 33.34 -45.19 -8.83
N LYS A 5 33.10 -44.68 -7.60
CA LYS A 5 32.15 -45.30 -6.67
C LYS A 5 30.68 -45.08 -7.04
N TYR A 6 30.36 -43.92 -7.68
CA TYR A 6 28.99 -43.65 -8.13
C TYR A 6 28.57 -44.49 -9.35
N PHE A 7 29.51 -44.79 -10.24
CA PHE A 7 29.24 -45.63 -11.41
C PHE A 7 29.02 -47.10 -11.03
N SER A 8 29.71 -47.60 -9.98
CA SER A 8 29.54 -48.96 -9.47
C SER A 8 28.19 -49.16 -8.77
N VAL A 9 27.70 -48.14 -8.04
CA VAL A 9 26.39 -48.20 -7.37
C VAL A 9 25.24 -48.10 -8.39
N CYS A 10 25.37 -47.30 -9.45
CA CYS A 10 24.39 -47.27 -10.52
C CYS A 10 24.32 -48.56 -11.35
N GLN A 11 25.46 -49.26 -11.54
CA GLN A 11 25.45 -50.55 -12.22
C GLN A 11 24.83 -51.68 -11.38
N SER A 12 24.96 -51.68 -10.05
CA SER A 12 24.27 -52.61 -9.19
C SER A 12 22.76 -52.38 -9.15
N TYR A 13 22.31 -51.10 -9.10
CA TYR A 13 20.91 -50.75 -9.20
C TYR A 13 20.29 -51.11 -10.57
N VAL A 14 21.02 -50.95 -11.65
CA VAL A 14 20.57 -51.35 -13.00
C VAL A 14 20.54 -52.87 -13.15
N LYS A 15 21.35 -53.62 -12.37
CA LYS A 15 21.30 -55.09 -12.34
C LYS A 15 20.09 -55.63 -11.56
N GLU A 16 19.72 -55.02 -10.43
CA GLU A 16 18.52 -55.40 -9.66
C GLU A 16 17.19 -55.05 -10.40
N LEU A 17 17.17 -54.00 -11.24
CA LEU A 17 16.01 -53.68 -12.06
C LEU A 17 15.77 -54.63 -13.24
N LYS A 18 16.71 -55.53 -13.55
CA LYS A 18 16.58 -56.50 -14.65
C LYS A 18 15.88 -57.82 -14.28
N GLU A 19 15.49 -58.02 -13.02
CA GLU A 19 14.89 -59.30 -12.60
C GLU A 19 13.37 -59.30 -12.41
N VAL A 20 12.73 -58.14 -12.44
CA VAL A 20 11.24 -58.05 -12.35
C VAL A 20 10.65 -58.10 -13.75
N LYS A 21 10.23 -59.30 -14.19
CA LYS A 21 9.50 -59.52 -15.44
C LYS A 21 8.06 -59.08 -15.19
N ASP A 22 7.59 -58.10 -15.94
CA ASP A 22 6.25 -57.54 -15.84
C ASP A 22 5.29 -58.17 -16.90
N LEU A 23 4.02 -57.73 -16.85
CA LEU A 23 2.99 -58.13 -17.79
C LEU A 23 3.39 -57.85 -19.25
N LYS A 24 4.14 -56.77 -19.51
CA LYS A 24 4.59 -56.38 -20.86
C LYS A 24 5.65 -57.33 -21.38
N ASP A 25 6.61 -57.73 -20.52
CA ASP A 25 7.64 -58.68 -20.84
C ASP A 25 7.02 -60.06 -21.15
N TRP A 26 6.05 -60.51 -20.35
CA TRP A 26 5.34 -61.79 -20.59
C TRP A 26 4.61 -61.76 -21.92
N ALA A 27 3.82 -60.70 -22.20
CA ALA A 27 3.09 -60.54 -23.44
C ALA A 27 4.04 -60.46 -24.67
N ALA A 28 5.18 -59.76 -24.51
CA ALA A 28 6.19 -59.63 -25.56
C ALA A 28 6.82 -61.01 -25.90
N VAL A 29 7.16 -61.81 -24.87
CA VAL A 29 7.69 -63.17 -25.08
C VAL A 29 6.70 -64.05 -25.80
N HIS A 30 5.44 -64.10 -25.42
CA HIS A 30 4.40 -64.88 -26.09
C HIS A 30 4.18 -64.44 -27.54
N ARG A 31 4.18 -63.13 -27.80
CA ARG A 31 4.00 -62.56 -29.16
C ARG A 31 5.16 -62.96 -30.09
N VAL A 32 6.42 -62.72 -29.62
CA VAL A 32 7.61 -63.00 -30.44
C VAL A 32 7.80 -64.50 -30.62
N TYR A 33 7.51 -65.31 -29.60
CA TYR A 33 7.56 -66.77 -29.72
C TYR A 33 6.53 -67.36 -30.70
N LYS A 34 5.34 -66.78 -30.77
CA LYS A 34 4.30 -67.14 -31.75
C LYS A 34 4.78 -66.96 -33.20
N GLN A 35 5.59 -65.91 -33.43
CA GLN A 35 6.18 -65.58 -34.72
C GLN A 35 7.40 -66.45 -35.06
N THR A 36 8.33 -66.62 -34.10
CA THR A 36 9.61 -67.29 -34.35
C THR A 36 9.60 -68.79 -34.09
N LYS A 37 8.64 -69.28 -33.32
CA LYS A 37 8.52 -70.69 -32.83
C LYS A 37 9.83 -71.27 -32.26
N SER A 38 10.78 -70.40 -31.91
CA SER A 38 12.10 -70.78 -31.39
C SER A 38 12.46 -70.01 -30.13
N LYS A 39 12.65 -70.70 -29.00
CA LYS A 39 13.04 -70.10 -27.73
C LYS A 39 14.38 -69.36 -27.82
N ARG A 40 15.29 -69.83 -28.71
CA ARG A 40 16.61 -69.21 -28.92
C ARG A 40 16.48 -67.87 -29.70
N ALA A 41 15.68 -67.91 -30.77
CA ALA A 41 15.44 -66.69 -31.56
C ALA A 41 14.66 -65.64 -30.74
N THR A 42 13.64 -66.04 -29.99
CA THR A 42 12.90 -65.14 -29.06
C THR A 42 13.80 -64.52 -28.02
N ALA A 43 14.72 -65.31 -27.43
CA ALA A 43 15.70 -64.80 -26.45
C ALA A 43 16.65 -63.75 -27.07
N SER A 44 17.11 -63.98 -28.28
CA SER A 44 17.99 -63.07 -29.03
C SER A 44 17.27 -61.77 -29.40
N ILE A 45 16.04 -61.84 -29.90
CA ILE A 45 15.27 -60.64 -30.29
C ILE A 45 14.93 -59.78 -29.10
N LEU A 46 14.54 -60.39 -27.98
CA LEU A 46 14.13 -59.64 -26.79
C LEU A 46 15.29 -59.31 -25.82
N GLY A 47 16.54 -59.74 -26.10
CA GLY A 47 17.70 -59.49 -25.29
C GLY A 47 17.63 -60.13 -23.89
N ILE A 48 16.88 -61.23 -23.71
CA ILE A 48 16.69 -61.94 -22.44
C ILE A 48 17.24 -63.35 -22.49
N SER A 49 17.47 -63.96 -21.31
CA SER A 49 18.00 -65.32 -21.28
C SER A 49 16.99 -66.36 -21.82
N ARG A 50 17.51 -67.41 -22.47
CA ARG A 50 16.69 -68.54 -22.94
C ARG A 50 15.90 -69.22 -21.81
N ASN A 51 16.47 -69.26 -20.59
CA ASN A 51 15.81 -69.78 -19.40
C ASN A 51 14.64 -68.87 -18.95
N THR A 52 14.79 -67.56 -19.08
CA THR A 52 13.71 -66.57 -18.80
C THR A 52 12.58 -66.76 -19.80
N VAL A 53 12.87 -66.90 -21.10
CA VAL A 53 11.85 -67.18 -22.15
C VAL A 53 11.11 -68.51 -21.84
N ARG A 54 11.83 -69.58 -21.45
CA ARG A 54 11.21 -70.85 -21.07
C ARG A 54 10.26 -70.67 -19.88
N LYS A 55 10.71 -70.03 -18.79
CA LYS A 55 9.90 -69.76 -17.59
C LYS A 55 8.61 -68.97 -17.94
N LEU A 56 8.73 -67.89 -18.71
CA LEU A 56 7.57 -67.06 -19.08
C LEU A 56 6.59 -67.78 -20.01
N LEU A 57 7.05 -68.69 -20.87
CA LEU A 57 6.18 -69.52 -21.72
C LEU A 57 5.48 -70.64 -20.96
N GLU A 58 6.05 -71.13 -19.86
CA GLU A 58 5.48 -72.15 -19.00
C GLU A 58 4.43 -71.59 -18.03
N MET A 59 4.38 -70.27 -17.87
CA MET A 59 3.36 -69.57 -17.05
C MET A 59 2.05 -69.49 -17.82
N THR A 60 0.98 -70.07 -17.30
CA THR A 60 -0.38 -70.01 -17.84
C THR A 60 -1.05 -68.66 -17.63
N GLU A 61 -0.61 -67.95 -16.59
CA GLU A 61 -1.09 -66.60 -16.25
C GLU A 61 0.07 -65.61 -16.21
N ALA A 62 -0.24 -64.35 -16.48
CA ALA A 62 0.78 -63.31 -16.43
C ALA A 62 1.31 -63.12 -15.02
N PRO A 63 2.63 -62.90 -14.85
CA PRO A 63 3.20 -62.69 -13.52
C PRO A 63 2.62 -61.44 -12.85
N VAL A 64 2.04 -61.64 -11.66
CA VAL A 64 1.57 -60.55 -10.82
C VAL A 64 2.61 -60.35 -9.73
N TYR A 65 3.13 -59.11 -9.59
CA TYR A 65 4.07 -58.77 -8.56
C TYR A 65 3.37 -58.66 -7.20
N HIS A 66 3.57 -59.63 -6.33
CA HIS A 66 3.18 -59.57 -4.93
C HIS A 66 4.35 -59.05 -4.09
N ARG A 67 4.20 -57.83 -3.59
CA ARG A 67 5.16 -57.27 -2.66
C ARG A 67 5.06 -57.99 -1.34
N THR A 68 6.17 -58.53 -0.86
CA THR A 68 6.25 -59.17 0.46
C THR A 68 5.86 -58.13 1.52
N GLU A 69 4.94 -58.46 2.41
CA GLU A 69 4.56 -57.59 3.52
C GLU A 69 5.70 -57.51 4.51
N TYR A 70 6.33 -56.35 4.62
CA TYR A 70 7.31 -56.06 5.65
C TYR A 70 6.62 -55.45 6.86
N HIS A 71 6.85 -56.03 8.04
CA HIS A 71 6.43 -55.42 9.29
C HIS A 71 7.08 -54.06 9.45
N SER A 72 6.23 -53.03 9.56
CA SER A 72 6.69 -51.66 9.76
C SER A 72 6.88 -51.37 11.24
N LYS A 73 7.91 -50.59 11.60
CA LYS A 73 8.12 -50.12 12.97
C LYS A 73 6.91 -49.39 13.59
N ILE A 74 5.96 -48.98 12.78
CA ILE A 74 4.73 -48.31 13.22
C ILE A 74 3.64 -49.32 13.61
N ASP A 75 3.76 -50.61 13.22
CA ASP A 75 2.68 -51.58 13.39
C ASP A 75 2.30 -51.81 14.85
N SER A 76 3.27 -51.78 15.77
CA SER A 76 3.07 -51.90 17.20
C SER A 76 2.37 -50.65 17.84
N PHE A 77 2.25 -49.57 17.11
CA PHE A 77 1.69 -48.31 17.59
C PHE A 77 0.36 -47.92 16.91
N LYS A 78 -0.13 -48.75 15.97
CA LYS A 78 -1.32 -48.41 15.15
C LYS A 78 -2.55 -48.11 15.98
N GLU A 79 -2.88 -48.92 16.97
CA GLU A 79 -4.05 -48.72 17.83
C GLU A 79 -3.96 -47.41 18.60
N GLN A 80 -2.79 -47.06 19.07
CA GLN A 80 -2.53 -45.84 19.81
C GLN A 80 -2.61 -44.61 18.92
N ILE A 81 -2.15 -44.72 17.68
CA ILE A 81 -2.26 -43.66 16.67
C ILE A 81 -3.74 -43.39 16.34
N ILE A 82 -4.54 -44.44 16.19
CA ILE A 82 -5.99 -44.30 15.93
C ILE A 82 -6.65 -43.60 17.12
N ALA A 83 -6.38 -44.02 18.36
CA ALA A 83 -6.94 -43.41 19.55
C ALA A 83 -6.60 -41.91 19.67
N TRP A 84 -5.38 -41.51 19.30
CA TRP A 84 -4.98 -40.10 19.33
C TRP A 84 -5.48 -39.28 18.13
N ARG A 85 -5.78 -39.94 17.01
CA ARG A 85 -6.31 -39.27 15.82
C ARG A 85 -7.80 -39.00 15.93
N CYS A 86 -8.54 -39.86 16.63
CA CYS A 86 -9.98 -39.75 16.84
C CYS A 86 -10.33 -38.93 18.09
N GLU A 87 -11.60 -38.61 18.25
CA GLU A 87 -12.12 -37.97 19.46
C GLU A 87 -11.86 -38.84 20.71
N PRO A 88 -11.58 -38.22 21.87
CA PRO A 88 -11.64 -36.77 22.16
C PRO A 88 -10.30 -36.03 21.87
N TYR A 89 -9.24 -36.72 21.45
CA TYR A 89 -7.88 -36.14 21.39
C TYR A 89 -7.61 -35.34 20.10
N CYS A 90 -8.02 -35.83 18.96
CA CYS A 90 -7.85 -35.19 17.63
C CYS A 90 -6.43 -34.64 17.37
N PHE A 91 -5.39 -35.36 17.77
CA PHE A 91 -4.01 -34.89 17.66
C PHE A 91 -3.57 -34.76 16.19
N ASN A 92 -2.82 -33.72 15.90
CA ASN A 92 -2.19 -33.57 14.59
C ASN A 92 -0.98 -34.53 14.44
N GLY A 93 -0.57 -34.79 13.19
CA GLY A 93 0.50 -35.76 12.89
C GLY A 93 1.84 -35.45 13.57
N THR A 94 2.18 -34.18 13.76
CA THR A 94 3.40 -33.75 14.43
C THR A 94 3.38 -34.11 15.91
N ARG A 95 2.22 -33.89 16.57
CA ARG A 95 2.04 -34.26 17.98
C ARG A 95 2.06 -35.76 18.15
N ILE A 96 1.35 -36.51 17.31
CA ILE A 96 1.37 -37.98 17.32
C ILE A 96 2.79 -38.49 17.17
N PHE A 97 3.56 -37.96 16.24
CA PHE A 97 4.98 -38.37 16.07
C PHE A 97 5.82 -38.08 17.32
N ARG A 98 5.61 -36.93 18.00
CA ARG A 98 6.32 -36.62 19.25
C ARG A 98 5.96 -37.59 20.38
N GLU A 99 4.68 -37.89 20.52
CA GLU A 99 4.20 -38.89 21.51
C GLU A 99 4.71 -40.30 21.22
N LEU A 100 4.81 -40.69 19.95
CA LEU A 100 5.43 -41.98 19.55
C LEU A 100 6.91 -42.03 19.90
N LYS A 101 7.63 -40.93 19.67
CA LYS A 101 9.06 -40.84 20.04
C LYS A 101 9.30 -41.00 21.54
N SER A 102 8.47 -40.37 22.37
CA SER A 102 8.55 -40.49 23.83
C SER A 102 8.27 -41.93 24.32
N ARG A 103 7.54 -42.74 23.51
CA ARG A 103 7.21 -44.14 23.79
C ARG A 103 8.08 -45.13 23.06
N GLY A 104 9.25 -44.71 22.55
CA GLY A 104 10.27 -45.61 21.99
C GLY A 104 10.15 -45.86 20.49
N TYR A 105 9.32 -45.12 19.75
CA TYR A 105 9.32 -45.22 18.28
C TYR A 105 10.64 -44.72 17.69
N THR A 106 11.38 -45.59 17.01
CA THR A 106 12.70 -45.29 16.41
C THR A 106 12.64 -44.94 14.93
N GLY A 107 11.43 -44.99 14.32
CA GLY A 107 11.24 -44.69 12.90
C GLY A 107 11.25 -43.21 12.57
N SER A 108 11.21 -42.91 11.26
CA SER A 108 11.02 -41.56 10.75
C SER A 108 9.53 -41.12 10.74
N ILE A 109 9.27 -39.82 10.53
CA ILE A 109 7.92 -39.28 10.50
C ILE A 109 7.10 -39.73 9.27
N GLY A 110 7.75 -40.08 8.16
CA GLY A 110 7.08 -40.42 6.89
C GLY A 110 6.09 -41.60 6.99
N PRO A 111 6.44 -42.76 7.62
CA PRO A 111 5.49 -43.85 7.86
C PRO A 111 4.28 -43.43 8.69
N VAL A 112 4.45 -42.53 9.69
CA VAL A 112 3.37 -42.03 10.53
C VAL A 112 2.37 -41.27 9.69
N TYR A 113 2.83 -40.32 8.85
CA TYR A 113 1.93 -39.55 7.97
C TYR A 113 1.25 -40.40 6.89
N ARG A 114 1.94 -41.44 6.38
CA ARG A 114 1.30 -42.40 5.45
C ARG A 114 0.18 -43.17 6.12
N TYR A 115 0.40 -43.58 7.35
CA TYR A 115 -0.62 -44.31 8.12
C TYR A 115 -1.80 -43.40 8.51
N LEU A 116 -1.53 -42.18 8.98
CA LEU A 116 -2.58 -41.20 9.26
C LEU A 116 -3.43 -40.90 8.03
N ARG A 117 -2.82 -40.80 6.85
CA ARG A 117 -3.59 -40.61 5.61
C ARG A 117 -4.55 -41.77 5.34
N ARG A 118 -4.14 -43.01 5.60
CA ARG A 118 -5.04 -44.15 5.49
C ARG A 118 -6.19 -44.10 6.50
N ILE A 119 -5.88 -43.79 7.76
CA ILE A 119 -6.93 -43.60 8.77
C ILE A 119 -7.91 -42.52 8.34
N ASP A 120 -7.42 -41.39 7.86
CA ASP A 120 -8.24 -40.28 7.40
C ASP A 120 -9.08 -40.66 6.16
N GLU A 121 -8.57 -41.58 5.32
CA GLU A 121 -9.30 -42.17 4.18
C GLU A 121 -10.34 -43.22 4.63
N ASP A 122 -10.03 -44.05 5.61
CA ASP A 122 -10.90 -45.12 6.13
C ASP A 122 -11.97 -44.62 7.10
N VAL A 123 -11.63 -43.68 7.99
CA VAL A 123 -12.54 -43.07 8.98
C VAL A 123 -13.35 -41.93 8.37
N GLY A 124 -12.78 -41.27 7.42
CA GLY A 124 -13.42 -40.24 6.63
C GLY A 124 -14.30 -40.87 5.57
N SER A 125 -15.40 -41.49 5.99
CA SER A 125 -16.45 -41.75 5.03
C SER A 125 -16.70 -40.51 4.18
N HIS A 126 -16.07 -40.47 3.01
CA HIS A 126 -16.54 -39.81 1.80
C HIS A 126 -16.72 -38.29 1.73
N ILE A 127 -16.38 -37.52 2.76
CA ILE A 127 -16.21 -36.09 2.61
C ILE A 127 -14.70 -35.81 2.65
N SER A 128 -14.07 -35.76 1.50
CA SER A 128 -12.71 -35.29 1.38
C SER A 128 -12.56 -34.02 2.21
N SER A 129 -11.60 -33.97 3.15
CA SER A 129 -11.27 -32.75 3.90
C SER A 129 -10.88 -31.58 2.97
N ARG A 130 -10.77 -31.83 1.66
CA ARG A 130 -10.57 -30.89 0.57
C ARG A 130 -11.87 -30.52 -0.17
N ALA A 131 -12.99 -31.19 0.11
CA ALA A 131 -14.26 -30.82 -0.46
C ALA A 131 -14.74 -29.51 0.20
N THR A 132 -14.86 -28.46 -0.59
CA THR A 132 -15.43 -27.17 -0.19
C THR A 132 -16.69 -26.95 -1.00
N THR A 133 -17.80 -26.69 -0.33
CA THR A 133 -19.00 -26.22 -1.01
C THR A 133 -18.73 -24.81 -1.53
N ARG A 134 -18.84 -24.59 -2.82
CA ARG A 134 -18.81 -23.23 -3.38
C ARG A 134 -20.16 -22.58 -3.06
N HIS A 135 -20.17 -21.70 -2.07
CA HIS A 135 -21.28 -20.79 -1.89
C HIS A 135 -21.07 -19.60 -2.83
N GLU A 136 -21.86 -19.55 -3.88
CA GLU A 136 -22.01 -18.37 -4.72
C GLU A 136 -23.04 -17.48 -4.03
N SER A 137 -22.60 -16.30 -3.55
CA SER A 137 -23.51 -15.32 -2.96
C SER A 137 -24.22 -14.54 -4.07
N PRO A 138 -25.51 -14.22 -3.92
CA PRO A 138 -26.20 -13.32 -4.83
C PRO A 138 -25.53 -11.95 -4.95
N PRO A 139 -25.78 -11.19 -6.02
CA PRO A 139 -25.29 -9.81 -6.12
C PRO A 139 -25.78 -8.94 -4.96
N GLY A 140 -24.90 -8.14 -4.38
CA GLY A 140 -25.18 -7.24 -3.27
C GLY A 140 -25.31 -7.90 -1.89
N ASP A 141 -25.26 -9.23 -1.82
CA ASP A 141 -25.46 -9.98 -0.56
C ASP A 141 -24.24 -9.88 0.35
N GLN A 142 -23.04 -10.20 -0.14
CA GLN A 142 -21.85 -10.34 0.70
C GLN A 142 -20.62 -9.66 0.11
N ALA A 143 -19.88 -8.95 0.95
CA ALA A 143 -18.49 -8.56 0.70
C ALA A 143 -17.55 -9.28 1.69
N GLN A 144 -16.31 -9.52 1.28
CA GLN A 144 -15.27 -10.10 2.11
C GLN A 144 -14.16 -9.09 2.34
N PHE A 145 -13.85 -8.81 3.60
CA PHE A 145 -12.80 -7.90 4.02
C PHE A 145 -11.63 -8.67 4.62
N ASP A 146 -10.42 -8.30 4.21
CA ASP A 146 -9.18 -8.85 4.75
C ASP A 146 -8.03 -7.88 4.55
N TRP A 147 -6.88 -8.13 5.20
CA TRP A 147 -5.66 -7.36 5.00
C TRP A 147 -4.41 -8.19 5.17
N THR A 148 -3.32 -7.68 4.63
CA THR A 148 -1.98 -8.23 4.78
C THR A 148 -0.97 -7.11 4.92
N GLU A 149 0.24 -7.44 5.32
CA GLU A 149 1.34 -6.48 5.37
C GLU A 149 2.36 -6.73 4.25
N TYR A 150 2.96 -5.65 3.77
CA TYR A 150 4.04 -5.67 2.79
C TYR A 150 5.18 -4.77 3.23
N GLN A 151 6.39 -5.10 2.79
CA GLN A 151 7.54 -4.19 2.85
C GLN A 151 7.63 -3.45 1.52
N VAL A 152 7.32 -2.15 1.52
CA VAL A 152 7.20 -1.32 0.32
C VAL A 152 8.22 -0.20 0.34
N LEU A 153 8.90 0.04 -0.78
CA LEU A 153 9.78 1.20 -0.95
C LEU A 153 8.92 2.44 -1.25
N VAL A 154 8.80 3.31 -0.23
CA VAL A 154 8.05 4.57 -0.32
C VAL A 154 9.00 5.74 -0.03
N GLY A 155 9.18 6.61 -1.01
CA GLY A 155 10.24 7.63 -0.97
C GLY A 155 11.61 6.96 -1.08
N ASP A 156 12.43 7.16 -0.09
CA ASP A 156 13.83 6.69 -0.01
C ASP A 156 14.03 5.47 0.91
N ARG A 157 12.97 4.93 1.51
CA ARG A 157 13.07 3.86 2.51
C ARG A 157 11.97 2.81 2.41
N TYR A 158 12.28 1.60 2.87
CA TYR A 158 11.29 0.55 3.05
C TYR A 158 10.42 0.83 4.28
N ARG A 159 9.11 0.64 4.11
CA ARG A 159 8.09 0.78 5.15
C ARG A 159 7.23 -0.45 5.23
N THR A 160 6.82 -0.78 6.43
CA THR A 160 5.72 -1.73 6.63
C THR A 160 4.41 -1.03 6.27
N VAL A 161 3.72 -1.55 5.28
CA VAL A 161 2.45 -1.03 4.77
C VAL A 161 1.40 -2.12 4.85
N TYR A 162 0.23 -1.78 5.38
CA TYR A 162 -0.92 -2.68 5.46
C TYR A 162 -1.83 -2.45 4.27
N CYS A 163 -2.08 -3.51 3.49
CA CYS A 163 -2.99 -3.51 2.36
C CYS A 163 -4.34 -4.06 2.82
N PHE A 164 -5.35 -3.22 2.90
CA PHE A 164 -6.73 -3.61 3.14
C PHE A 164 -7.42 -3.89 1.81
N SER A 165 -8.21 -4.94 1.75
CA SER A 165 -8.95 -5.35 0.55
C SER A 165 -10.39 -5.68 0.87
N LEU A 166 -11.29 -5.21 0.04
CA LEU A 166 -12.71 -5.55 0.04
C LEU A 166 -13.09 -6.15 -1.31
N ILE A 167 -13.72 -7.32 -1.28
CA ILE A 167 -14.08 -8.06 -2.49
C ILE A 167 -15.58 -8.39 -2.43
N LEU A 168 -16.32 -7.96 -3.45
CA LEU A 168 -17.72 -8.35 -3.61
C LEU A 168 -17.82 -9.84 -3.98
N ALA A 169 -18.68 -10.56 -3.29
CA ALA A 169 -18.72 -12.01 -3.40
C ALA A 169 -19.31 -12.51 -4.73
N ALA A 170 -20.22 -11.77 -5.36
CA ALA A 170 -20.82 -12.12 -6.65
C ALA A 170 -19.93 -11.72 -7.83
N SER A 171 -19.69 -10.43 -8.05
CA SER A 171 -18.94 -9.93 -9.21
C SER A 171 -17.45 -10.21 -9.15
N ARG A 172 -16.88 -10.43 -7.97
CA ARG A 172 -15.43 -10.47 -7.72
C ARG A 172 -14.76 -9.09 -7.92
N LYS A 173 -15.54 -8.02 -7.98
CA LYS A 173 -15.02 -6.65 -7.97
C LYS A 173 -14.24 -6.43 -6.68
N LYS A 174 -13.06 -5.82 -6.80
CA LYS A 174 -12.13 -5.59 -5.70
C LYS A 174 -11.88 -4.10 -5.53
N ALA A 175 -11.68 -3.70 -4.29
CA ALA A 175 -11.15 -2.40 -3.92
C ALA A 175 -10.00 -2.61 -2.91
N VAL A 176 -9.00 -1.73 -2.94
CA VAL A 176 -7.85 -1.78 -2.02
C VAL A 176 -7.46 -0.40 -1.54
N CYS A 177 -6.99 -0.32 -0.29
CA CYS A 177 -6.30 0.85 0.22
C CYS A 177 -5.10 0.45 1.08
N PHE A 178 -4.12 1.35 1.17
CA PHE A 178 -2.86 1.12 1.86
C PHE A 178 -2.72 2.08 3.04
N SER A 179 -2.26 1.56 4.17
CA SER A 179 -2.15 2.28 5.44
C SER A 179 -0.79 2.02 6.10
N LEU A 180 -0.32 2.97 6.89
CA LEU A 180 0.82 2.77 7.80
C LEU A 180 0.38 2.20 9.17
N ARG A 181 -0.93 1.99 9.38
CA ARG A 181 -1.52 1.52 10.64
C ARG A 181 -2.49 0.37 10.37
N GLN A 182 -2.59 -0.54 11.34
CA GLN A 182 -3.53 -1.66 11.35
C GLN A 182 -4.38 -1.71 12.64
N ASP A 183 -4.46 -0.59 13.36
CA ASP A 183 -5.32 -0.55 14.54
C ASP A 183 -6.82 -0.47 14.15
N ALA A 184 -7.69 -0.60 15.14
CA ALA A 184 -9.13 -0.65 14.91
C ALA A 184 -9.65 0.58 14.16
N ASP A 185 -9.12 1.78 14.44
CA ASP A 185 -9.51 3.00 13.74
C ASP A 185 -9.20 2.90 12.24
N ALA A 186 -7.95 2.51 11.89
CA ALA A 186 -7.51 2.36 10.49
C ALA A 186 -8.30 1.26 9.75
N ILE A 187 -8.65 0.17 10.44
CA ILE A 187 -9.47 -0.91 9.88
C ILE A 187 -10.89 -0.41 9.55
N TYR A 188 -11.53 0.31 10.49
CA TYR A 188 -12.88 0.84 10.26
C TYR A 188 -12.90 1.94 9.19
N GLU A 189 -11.88 2.79 9.15
CA GLU A 189 -11.67 3.75 8.07
C GLU A 189 -11.57 3.04 6.71
N ALA A 190 -10.74 1.97 6.65
CA ALA A 190 -10.54 1.20 5.43
C ALA A 190 -11.83 0.56 4.92
N VAL A 191 -12.61 -0.09 5.80
CA VAL A 191 -13.89 -0.71 5.40
C VAL A 191 -14.80 0.32 4.75
N GLN A 192 -14.94 1.49 5.36
CA GLN A 192 -15.82 2.54 4.87
C GLN A 192 -15.32 3.15 3.55
N GLU A 193 -14.03 3.52 3.45
CA GLU A 193 -13.44 4.05 2.21
C GLU A 193 -13.52 3.04 1.05
N LEU A 194 -13.39 1.74 1.34
CA LEU A 194 -13.49 0.71 0.32
C LEU A 194 -14.93 0.52 -0.18
N PHE A 195 -15.93 0.67 0.69
CA PHE A 195 -17.33 0.73 0.26
C PHE A 195 -17.65 2.00 -0.53
N ASP A 196 -17.06 3.16 -0.16
CA ASP A 196 -17.18 4.38 -0.98
C ASP A 196 -16.62 4.17 -2.39
N GLU A 197 -15.46 3.53 -2.51
CA GLU A 197 -14.86 3.20 -3.81
C GLU A 197 -15.73 2.25 -4.63
N LEU A 198 -16.39 1.30 -3.98
CA LEU A 198 -17.35 0.41 -4.62
C LEU A 198 -18.70 1.09 -4.92
N GLY A 199 -18.99 2.24 -4.30
CA GLY A 199 -20.21 3.02 -4.55
C GLY A 199 -21.46 2.46 -3.89
N GLY A 200 -21.33 1.66 -2.83
CA GLY A 200 -22.44 1.10 -2.05
C GLY A 200 -22.00 -0.03 -1.11
N VAL A 201 -22.91 -0.46 -0.26
CA VAL A 201 -22.67 -1.41 0.82
C VAL A 201 -23.42 -2.72 0.57
N THR A 202 -22.84 -3.87 0.94
CA THR A 202 -23.49 -5.19 0.88
C THR A 202 -24.32 -5.45 2.15
N LEU A 203 -25.29 -6.36 2.07
CA LEU A 203 -26.08 -6.77 3.23
C LEU A 203 -25.21 -7.38 4.32
N GLU A 204 -24.19 -8.13 3.95
CA GLU A 204 -23.28 -8.82 4.84
C GLU A 204 -21.83 -8.46 4.58
N LEU A 205 -21.04 -8.27 5.64
CA LEU A 205 -19.59 -8.12 5.60
C LEU A 205 -18.93 -9.32 6.28
N LEU A 206 -18.35 -10.20 5.48
CA LEU A 206 -17.59 -11.35 5.98
C LEU A 206 -16.20 -10.90 6.43
N ILE A 207 -15.87 -11.18 7.67
CA ILE A 207 -14.63 -10.78 8.33
C ILE A 207 -13.94 -11.99 8.97
N ASP A 208 -12.63 -11.87 9.17
CA ASP A 208 -11.90 -12.78 10.05
C ASP A 208 -12.13 -12.41 11.53
N ASN A 209 -11.49 -13.11 12.45
CA ASN A 209 -11.64 -12.96 13.90
C ASN A 209 -10.54 -12.07 14.55
N PRO A 210 -10.08 -10.93 13.99
CA PRO A 210 -9.19 -10.04 14.70
C PRO A 210 -9.94 -9.30 15.80
N LYS A 211 -9.26 -8.92 16.87
CA LYS A 211 -9.86 -8.22 18.02
C LYS A 211 -10.54 -6.89 17.68
N ALA A 212 -10.21 -6.29 16.54
CA ALA A 212 -10.92 -5.12 16.05
C ALA A 212 -12.40 -5.42 15.78
N PHE A 213 -12.73 -6.62 15.28
CA PHE A 213 -14.10 -7.02 14.98
C PHE A 213 -14.70 -7.98 16.00
N VAL A 214 -13.93 -8.99 16.44
CA VAL A 214 -14.41 -10.09 17.24
C VAL A 214 -13.62 -10.19 18.54
N LEU A 215 -14.29 -10.04 19.67
CA LEU A 215 -13.68 -10.19 20.99
C LEU A 215 -13.54 -11.65 21.38
N GLU A 216 -14.59 -12.43 21.13
CA GLU A 216 -14.66 -13.86 21.41
C GLU A 216 -15.47 -14.56 20.32
N ASN A 217 -14.93 -15.67 19.81
CA ASN A 217 -15.64 -16.58 18.91
C ASN A 217 -15.45 -18.00 19.48
N ASN A 218 -16.51 -18.54 20.11
CA ASN A 218 -16.42 -19.83 20.76
C ASN A 218 -16.80 -20.95 19.79
N PRO A 219 -15.89 -21.90 19.46
CA PRO A 219 -16.19 -22.99 18.54
C PRO A 219 -17.17 -24.03 19.09
N LYS A 220 -17.55 -23.96 20.37
CA LYS A 220 -18.43 -24.94 21.03
C LYS A 220 -19.90 -24.51 21.07
N SER A 221 -20.21 -23.25 20.75
CA SER A 221 -21.60 -22.77 20.61
C SER A 221 -21.69 -21.97 19.31
N GLU A 222 -22.51 -22.41 18.37
CA GLU A 222 -22.73 -21.71 17.09
C GLU A 222 -23.37 -20.33 17.28
N ASP A 223 -23.88 -20.01 18.47
CA ASP A 223 -24.76 -18.88 18.74
C ASP A 223 -24.09 -17.68 19.45
N GLU A 224 -22.80 -17.71 19.79
CA GLU A 224 -22.18 -16.62 20.57
C GLU A 224 -20.86 -16.13 20.00
N VAL A 225 -20.92 -15.40 18.86
CA VAL A 225 -19.83 -14.50 18.46
C VAL A 225 -20.01 -13.18 19.21
N ARG A 226 -19.05 -12.86 20.08
CA ARG A 226 -19.02 -11.56 20.76
C ARG A 226 -18.24 -10.55 19.94
N TYR A 227 -18.95 -9.68 19.25
CA TYR A 227 -18.36 -8.62 18.44
C TYR A 227 -17.84 -7.45 19.27
N ASN A 228 -16.87 -6.71 18.73
CA ASN A 228 -16.44 -5.44 19.30
C ASN A 228 -17.56 -4.39 19.14
N PRO A 229 -17.95 -3.66 20.22
CA PRO A 229 -19.02 -2.67 20.15
C PRO A 229 -18.79 -1.59 19.08
N HIS A 230 -17.55 -1.15 18.87
CA HIS A 230 -17.23 -0.17 17.84
C HIS A 230 -17.41 -0.73 16.42
N ALA A 231 -17.12 -2.02 16.23
CA ALA A 231 -17.37 -2.68 14.95
C ALA A 231 -18.88 -2.77 14.65
N LEU A 232 -19.70 -3.08 15.68
CA LEU A 232 -21.16 -3.09 15.54
C LEU A 232 -21.72 -1.69 15.22
N LEU A 233 -21.19 -0.63 15.86
CA LEU A 233 -21.57 0.75 15.55
C LEU A 233 -21.21 1.14 14.12
N MET A 234 -20.02 0.77 13.65
CA MET A 234 -19.60 0.98 12.25
C MET A 234 -20.52 0.23 11.28
N ALA A 235 -20.81 -1.05 11.56
CA ALA A 235 -21.68 -1.86 10.72
C ALA A 235 -23.12 -1.32 10.68
N ALA A 236 -23.65 -0.88 11.82
CA ALA A 236 -24.95 -0.22 11.90
C ALA A 236 -24.99 1.10 11.10
N ASN A 237 -23.90 1.90 11.15
CA ASN A 237 -23.78 3.11 10.34
C ASN A 237 -23.77 2.82 8.83
N LEU A 238 -23.12 1.72 8.42
CA LEU A 238 -23.09 1.25 7.02
C LEU A 238 -24.40 0.57 6.60
N GLY A 239 -25.19 0.06 7.53
CA GLY A 239 -26.38 -0.74 7.24
C GLY A 239 -26.05 -2.19 6.83
N THR A 240 -24.89 -2.72 7.22
CA THR A 240 -24.42 -4.08 6.91
C THR A 240 -24.41 -4.95 8.17
N GLU A 241 -24.54 -6.25 8.01
CA GLU A 241 -24.38 -7.22 9.09
C GLU A 241 -22.95 -7.79 9.10
N LEU A 242 -22.34 -7.89 10.29
CA LEU A 242 -21.03 -8.53 10.42
C LEU A 242 -21.19 -10.05 10.50
N ASN A 243 -20.48 -10.76 9.65
CA ASN A 243 -20.38 -12.22 9.70
C ASN A 243 -18.92 -12.62 9.95
N ALA A 244 -18.66 -13.18 11.13
CA ALA A 244 -17.34 -13.67 11.49
C ALA A 244 -17.12 -15.08 10.93
N CYS A 245 -15.95 -15.32 10.32
CA CYS A 245 -15.58 -16.65 9.88
C CYS A 245 -15.57 -17.62 11.08
N PRO A 246 -16.20 -18.81 10.97
CA PRO A 246 -16.10 -19.82 12.01
C PRO A 246 -14.64 -20.18 12.33
N CYS A 247 -14.34 -20.35 13.61
CA CYS A 247 -13.02 -20.79 14.05
C CYS A 247 -12.67 -22.13 13.39
N TYR A 248 -11.42 -22.27 12.91
CA TYR A 248 -10.88 -23.48 12.26
C TYR A 248 -11.44 -23.84 10.88
N TRP A 249 -12.17 -22.94 10.19
CA TRP A 249 -12.61 -23.14 8.82
C TRP A 249 -11.95 -22.14 7.83
N PRO A 250 -10.64 -22.22 7.61
CA PRO A 250 -9.92 -21.28 6.74
C PRO A 250 -10.41 -21.31 5.27
N ARG A 251 -11.14 -22.35 4.89
CA ARG A 251 -11.60 -22.55 3.50
C ARG A 251 -12.77 -21.68 3.07
N LYS A 252 -13.56 -21.09 3.99
CA LYS A 252 -14.61 -20.11 3.63
C LYS A 252 -14.01 -18.84 3.02
N LYS A 253 -12.75 -18.54 3.32
CA LYS A 253 -12.04 -17.32 2.93
C LYS A 253 -11.19 -17.44 1.65
N GLY A 254 -11.23 -18.55 0.94
CA GLY A 254 -10.42 -18.80 -0.26
C GLY A 254 -10.58 -17.81 -1.43
N LYS A 255 -11.47 -16.81 -1.28
CA LYS A 255 -11.65 -15.74 -2.26
C LYS A 255 -10.66 -14.59 -2.07
N VAL A 256 -10.05 -14.42 -0.87
CA VAL A 256 -9.21 -13.26 -0.49
C VAL A 256 -7.72 -13.58 -0.39
N GLU A 257 -7.31 -14.80 -0.05
CA GLU A 257 -5.89 -15.15 0.13
C GLU A 257 -5.06 -15.06 -1.16
N ARG A 258 -5.63 -15.45 -2.32
CA ARG A 258 -4.95 -15.38 -3.61
C ARG A 258 -4.72 -13.95 -4.12
N PRO A 259 -5.65 -13.00 -3.94
CA PRO A 259 -5.46 -11.60 -4.33
C PRO A 259 -4.23 -10.94 -3.73
N PHE A 260 -3.92 -11.16 -2.46
CA PHE A 260 -2.77 -10.54 -1.81
C PHE A 260 -1.43 -10.98 -2.42
N ASN A 261 -1.27 -12.28 -2.69
CA ASN A 261 -0.07 -12.77 -3.37
C ASN A 261 0.05 -12.19 -4.80
N TYR A 262 -1.06 -12.00 -5.52
CA TYR A 262 -1.05 -11.38 -6.84
C TYR A 262 -0.67 -9.89 -6.77
N ILE A 263 -1.20 -9.15 -5.80
CA ILE A 263 -0.81 -7.74 -5.56
C ILE A 263 0.68 -7.66 -5.21
N GLU A 264 1.18 -8.54 -4.35
CA GLU A 264 2.59 -8.58 -3.98
C GLU A 264 3.49 -8.79 -5.21
N GLU A 265 3.22 -9.85 -5.98
CA GLU A 265 4.06 -10.27 -7.11
C GLU A 265 3.96 -9.32 -8.31
N GLN A 266 2.78 -8.76 -8.59
CA GLN A 266 2.55 -7.98 -9.81
C GLN A 266 2.57 -6.46 -9.60
N PHE A 267 2.38 -5.99 -8.36
CA PHE A 267 2.29 -4.57 -8.09
C PHE A 267 3.33 -4.07 -7.09
N ILE A 268 3.65 -4.82 -6.03
CA ILE A 268 4.58 -4.35 -4.99
C ILE A 268 6.03 -4.64 -5.37
N LYS A 269 6.34 -5.90 -5.72
CA LYS A 269 7.72 -6.31 -6.04
C LYS A 269 8.29 -5.56 -7.24
N GLY A 270 9.48 -5.02 -7.05
CA GLY A 270 10.20 -4.30 -8.11
C GLY A 270 9.71 -2.88 -8.38
N ASN A 271 8.67 -2.40 -7.69
CA ASN A 271 8.19 -1.03 -7.79
C ASN A 271 8.62 -0.19 -6.58
N SER A 272 8.77 1.12 -6.84
CA SER A 272 8.93 2.16 -5.82
C SER A 272 7.84 3.20 -5.98
N PHE A 273 7.48 3.84 -4.89
CA PHE A 273 6.40 4.83 -4.83
C PHE A 273 6.94 6.11 -4.21
N SER A 274 6.56 7.26 -4.78
CA SER A 274 7.06 8.55 -4.30
C SER A 274 6.50 8.92 -2.92
N SER A 275 5.26 8.48 -2.63
CA SER A 275 4.55 8.76 -1.37
C SER A 275 3.48 7.69 -1.09
N MET A 276 2.86 7.73 0.08
CA MET A 276 1.72 6.86 0.41
C MET A 276 0.49 7.19 -0.44
N GLU A 277 0.30 8.45 -0.82
CA GLU A 277 -0.76 8.85 -1.76
C GLU A 277 -0.52 8.25 -3.16
N ASP A 278 0.73 8.28 -3.65
CA ASP A 278 1.09 7.66 -4.93
C ASP A 278 0.86 6.14 -4.91
N LEU A 279 1.24 5.47 -3.82
CA LEU A 279 0.98 4.03 -3.63
C LEU A 279 -0.53 3.73 -3.69
N ASN A 280 -1.36 4.50 -2.98
CA ASN A 280 -2.81 4.31 -2.98
C ASN A 280 -3.42 4.57 -4.35
N ARG A 281 -3.05 5.67 -5.02
CA ARG A 281 -3.53 6.00 -6.36
C ARG A 281 -3.20 4.88 -7.37
N ARG A 282 -1.93 4.50 -7.45
CA ARG A 282 -1.47 3.42 -8.36
C ARG A 282 -2.05 2.06 -7.99
N GLY A 283 -2.27 1.79 -6.71
CA GLY A 283 -2.90 0.56 -6.24
C GLY A 283 -4.36 0.45 -6.67
N LYS A 284 -5.13 1.54 -6.56
CA LYS A 284 -6.50 1.61 -7.07
C LYS A 284 -6.57 1.41 -8.58
N GLU A 285 -5.69 2.06 -9.33
CA GLU A 285 -5.57 1.89 -10.78
C GLU A 285 -5.22 0.45 -11.16
N PHE A 286 -4.23 -0.16 -10.49
CA PHE A 286 -3.82 -1.54 -10.72
C PHE A 286 -4.98 -2.52 -10.49
N VAL A 287 -5.67 -2.42 -9.35
CA VAL A 287 -6.77 -3.32 -9.01
C VAL A 287 -7.98 -3.11 -9.93
N ASN A 288 -8.25 -1.87 -10.32
CA ASN A 288 -9.30 -1.59 -11.29
C ASN A 288 -8.99 -2.20 -12.68
N ASN A 289 -7.74 -2.12 -13.13
CA ASN A 289 -7.29 -2.77 -14.37
C ASN A 289 -7.39 -4.29 -14.27
N TRP A 290 -6.96 -4.87 -13.15
CA TRP A 290 -7.12 -6.29 -12.89
C TRP A 290 -8.59 -6.74 -12.91
N CYS A 291 -9.52 -5.92 -12.43
CA CYS A 291 -10.95 -6.19 -12.51
C CYS A 291 -11.53 -6.10 -13.95
N ASN A 292 -10.76 -5.64 -14.94
CA ASN A 292 -11.12 -5.70 -16.36
C ASN A 292 -10.67 -7.00 -17.04
N GLU A 293 -9.89 -7.85 -16.36
CA GLU A 293 -9.49 -9.16 -16.86
C GLU A 293 -10.57 -10.20 -16.58
N THR A 294 -10.61 -11.26 -17.40
CA THR A 294 -11.54 -12.38 -17.19
C THR A 294 -11.17 -13.16 -15.93
N HIS A 295 -12.07 -13.19 -14.96
CA HIS A 295 -11.85 -13.89 -13.71
C HIS A 295 -11.81 -15.41 -13.92
N SER A 296 -10.76 -16.08 -13.44
CA SER A 296 -10.49 -17.51 -13.72
C SER A 296 -11.61 -18.46 -13.30
N THR A 297 -12.33 -18.14 -12.22
CA THR A 297 -13.40 -19.01 -11.67
C THR A 297 -14.76 -18.71 -12.29
N THR A 298 -15.18 -17.44 -12.33
CA THR A 298 -16.51 -17.03 -12.80
C THR A 298 -16.60 -16.96 -14.33
N LYS A 299 -15.44 -16.92 -15.01
CA LYS A 299 -15.34 -16.72 -16.48
C LYS A 299 -16.00 -15.42 -16.96
N ARG A 300 -16.20 -14.47 -16.04
CA ARG A 300 -16.78 -13.14 -16.29
C ARG A 300 -15.75 -12.06 -15.97
N ILE A 301 -15.90 -10.88 -16.53
CA ILE A 301 -15.10 -9.70 -16.23
C ILE A 301 -15.73 -9.03 -15.00
N PRO A 302 -15.00 -8.91 -13.86
CA PRO A 302 -15.55 -8.37 -12.61
C PRO A 302 -16.19 -6.99 -12.75
N ASN A 303 -15.54 -6.06 -13.45
CA ASN A 303 -16.08 -4.71 -13.64
C ASN A 303 -17.41 -4.70 -14.42
N GLN A 304 -17.52 -5.53 -15.46
CA GLN A 304 -18.76 -5.64 -16.24
C GLN A 304 -19.86 -6.29 -15.42
N HIS A 305 -19.56 -7.39 -14.74
CA HIS A 305 -20.52 -8.09 -13.89
C HIS A 305 -21.04 -7.17 -12.77
N TYR A 306 -20.13 -6.43 -12.12
CA TYR A 306 -20.46 -5.43 -11.11
C TYR A 306 -21.42 -4.36 -11.65
N LEU A 307 -21.09 -3.74 -12.77
CA LEU A 307 -21.90 -2.66 -13.35
C LEU A 307 -23.28 -3.10 -13.78
N LEU A 308 -23.39 -4.32 -14.35
CA LEU A 308 -24.65 -4.82 -14.92
C LEU A 308 -25.59 -5.42 -13.87
N GLU A 309 -25.06 -6.13 -12.87
CA GLU A 309 -25.88 -6.98 -12.01
C GLU A 309 -25.78 -6.64 -10.52
N GLU A 310 -24.72 -5.96 -10.06
CA GLU A 310 -24.48 -5.79 -8.61
C GLU A 310 -24.60 -4.36 -8.13
N LYS A 311 -24.08 -3.38 -8.89
CA LYS A 311 -24.03 -1.97 -8.47
C LYS A 311 -25.38 -1.39 -8.06
N GLY A 312 -26.43 -1.71 -8.81
CA GLY A 312 -27.78 -1.18 -8.58
C GLY A 312 -28.52 -1.81 -7.39
N ILE A 313 -27.95 -2.87 -6.80
CA ILE A 313 -28.55 -3.63 -5.68
C ILE A 313 -27.86 -3.27 -4.34
N LEU A 314 -26.65 -2.70 -4.38
CA LEU A 314 -25.94 -2.30 -3.17
C LEU A 314 -26.75 -1.28 -2.36
N LEU A 315 -26.66 -1.38 -1.05
CA LEU A 315 -27.23 -0.39 -0.14
C LEU A 315 -26.54 0.97 -0.31
N PRO A 316 -27.27 2.07 -0.06
CA PRO A 316 -26.70 3.42 -0.14
C PRO A 316 -25.60 3.62 0.90
N LEU A 317 -24.60 4.42 0.54
CA LEU A 317 -23.55 4.84 1.45
C LEU A 317 -24.12 5.78 2.55
N PRO A 318 -23.57 5.74 3.78
CA PRO A 318 -23.96 6.66 4.83
C PRO A 318 -23.52 8.08 4.49
N GLU A 319 -24.28 9.07 4.97
CA GLU A 319 -23.90 10.49 4.80
C GLU A 319 -22.58 10.86 5.48
N LYS A 320 -22.27 10.20 6.60
CA LYS A 320 -21.05 10.41 7.37
C LYS A 320 -20.44 9.08 7.79
N HIS A 321 -19.13 9.01 7.73
CA HIS A 321 -18.40 7.85 8.26
C HIS A 321 -18.45 7.79 9.77
N PHE A 322 -18.48 6.57 10.29
CA PHE A 322 -18.29 6.29 11.70
C PHE A 322 -16.81 6.37 12.07
N TYR A 323 -16.53 7.01 13.19
CA TYR A 323 -15.18 7.08 13.75
C TYR A 323 -15.20 6.86 15.25
N VAL A 324 -14.25 6.09 15.75
CA VAL A 324 -14.13 5.80 17.19
C VAL A 324 -13.67 7.04 17.95
N LYS A 325 -12.66 7.75 17.41
CA LYS A 325 -12.10 8.93 18.06
C LYS A 325 -12.69 10.21 17.47
N PRO A 326 -13.01 11.19 18.32
CA PRO A 326 -13.46 12.50 17.84
C PRO A 326 -12.33 13.22 17.08
N MET A 327 -12.69 14.14 16.21
CA MET A 327 -11.75 15.03 15.55
C MET A 327 -11.03 15.90 16.57
N GLN A 328 -9.76 16.17 16.33
CA GLN A 328 -8.96 17.09 17.15
C GLN A 328 -9.11 18.53 16.62
N SER A 329 -9.11 19.51 17.53
CA SER A 329 -9.18 20.91 17.18
C SER A 329 -7.82 21.58 17.21
N ARG A 330 -7.53 22.47 16.24
CA ARG A 330 -6.36 23.35 16.21
C ARG A 330 -6.75 24.76 15.80
N LYS A 331 -6.10 25.75 16.40
CA LYS A 331 -6.23 27.15 15.96
C LYS A 331 -5.21 27.41 14.85
N ILE A 332 -5.65 28.07 13.80
CA ILE A 332 -4.77 28.50 12.71
C ILE A 332 -4.00 29.74 13.16
N SER A 333 -2.68 29.69 12.99
CA SER A 333 -1.78 30.78 13.29
C SER A 333 -1.93 31.95 12.30
N PRO A 334 -1.47 33.19 12.65
CA PRO A 334 -1.53 34.33 11.76
C PRO A 334 -0.78 34.13 10.43
N ASP A 335 0.21 33.25 10.41
CA ASP A 335 0.99 32.85 9.22
C ASP A 335 0.32 31.71 8.43
N SER A 336 -0.94 31.42 8.73
CA SER A 336 -1.78 30.43 8.02
C SER A 336 -1.34 28.97 8.16
N TYR A 337 -0.81 28.58 9.31
CA TYR A 337 -0.42 27.21 9.60
C TYR A 337 -1.21 26.59 10.76
N ILE A 338 -1.37 25.28 10.67
CA ILE A 338 -1.72 24.43 11.82
C ILE A 338 -0.54 23.56 12.21
N SER A 339 -0.36 23.33 13.51
CA SER A 339 0.68 22.46 14.03
C SER A 339 0.11 21.09 14.40
N ILE A 340 0.65 20.04 13.79
CA ILE A 340 0.25 18.64 14.02
C ILE A 340 1.53 17.81 14.19
N ASN A 341 1.65 17.09 15.31
CA ASN A 341 2.79 16.22 15.64
C ASN A 341 4.17 16.92 15.52
N GLY A 342 4.24 18.21 15.85
CA GLY A 342 5.48 18.99 15.79
C GLY A 342 5.85 19.50 14.39
N ASN A 343 4.98 19.30 13.38
CA ASN A 343 5.13 19.82 12.02
C ASN A 343 4.12 20.93 11.75
N LYS A 344 4.42 21.79 10.79
CA LYS A 344 3.54 22.88 10.35
C LYS A 344 2.99 22.58 8.94
N TYR A 345 1.70 22.80 8.78
CA TYR A 345 0.99 22.62 7.51
C TYR A 345 0.19 23.86 7.19
N SER A 346 0.36 24.41 5.99
CA SER A 346 -0.42 25.57 5.56
C SER A 346 -1.89 25.20 5.35
N VAL A 347 -2.77 26.14 5.64
CA VAL A 347 -4.23 26.05 5.45
C VAL A 347 -4.66 27.30 4.70
N PRO A 348 -5.73 27.29 3.88
CA PRO A 348 -6.16 28.48 3.16
C PRO A 348 -6.36 29.69 4.08
N VAL A 349 -5.82 30.84 3.68
CA VAL A 349 -5.76 32.08 4.48
C VAL A 349 -7.11 32.58 4.98
N GLN A 350 -8.20 32.24 4.31
CA GLN A 350 -9.56 32.58 4.71
C GLN A 350 -9.96 32.01 6.09
N TYR A 351 -9.24 31.03 6.58
CA TYR A 351 -9.48 30.39 7.88
C TYR A 351 -8.55 30.90 8.99
N VAL A 352 -7.65 31.85 8.69
CA VAL A 352 -6.69 32.40 9.69
C VAL A 352 -7.42 32.90 10.93
N GLY A 353 -6.88 32.56 12.11
CA GLY A 353 -7.44 32.92 13.41
C GLY A 353 -8.62 32.06 13.87
N ARG A 354 -9.22 31.26 12.97
CA ARG A 354 -10.29 30.33 13.32
C ARG A 354 -9.76 29.02 13.87
N LYS A 355 -10.64 28.24 14.50
CA LYS A 355 -10.38 26.86 14.87
C LYS A 355 -10.84 25.96 13.73
N VAL A 356 -10.00 24.99 13.38
CA VAL A 356 -10.33 23.89 12.45
C VAL A 356 -10.26 22.56 13.19
N LEU A 357 -11.00 21.60 12.66
CA LEU A 357 -10.97 20.22 13.10
C LEU A 357 -10.07 19.45 12.16
N PHE A 358 -9.35 18.46 12.68
CA PHE A 358 -8.55 17.58 11.85
C PHE A 358 -8.58 16.15 12.34
N ARG A 359 -8.28 15.24 11.43
CA ARG A 359 -8.14 13.79 11.66
C ARG A 359 -6.92 13.28 10.93
N MET A 360 -6.26 12.29 11.50
CA MET A 360 -5.15 11.57 10.88
C MET A 360 -5.63 10.20 10.43
N ASN A 361 -5.90 10.03 9.14
CA ASN A 361 -6.32 8.77 8.55
C ASN A 361 -5.10 7.95 8.10
N TYR A 362 -5.16 6.63 8.28
CA TYR A 362 -4.13 5.66 7.85
C TYR A 362 -2.71 5.94 8.35
N GLY A 363 -2.53 6.86 9.30
CA GLY A 363 -1.24 7.27 9.83
C GLY A 363 -0.43 8.21 8.93
N PHE A 364 -0.92 8.55 7.75
CA PHE A 364 -0.21 9.45 6.82
C PHE A 364 -1.07 10.56 6.22
N ARG A 365 -2.40 10.45 6.20
CA ARG A 365 -3.29 11.43 5.59
C ARG A 365 -3.93 12.31 6.64
N ILE A 366 -3.66 13.61 6.60
CA ILE A 366 -4.32 14.62 7.43
C ILE A 366 -5.53 15.15 6.67
N MET A 367 -6.72 14.98 7.27
CA MET A 367 -7.97 15.56 6.77
C MET A 367 -8.31 16.75 7.63
N VAL A 368 -8.57 17.92 7.03
CA VAL A 368 -8.89 19.17 7.73
C VAL A 368 -10.31 19.60 7.39
N TYR A 369 -11.04 20.01 8.42
CA TYR A 369 -12.45 20.41 8.36
C TYR A 369 -12.64 21.74 9.08
N ASP A 370 -13.68 22.49 8.71
CA ASP A 370 -14.08 23.67 9.46
C ASP A 370 -14.81 23.29 10.77
N ALA A 371 -15.23 24.29 11.53
CA ALA A 371 -15.93 24.08 12.80
C ALA A 371 -17.32 23.42 12.63
N THR A 372 -17.87 23.40 11.41
CA THR A 372 -19.15 22.76 11.06
C THR A 372 -18.96 21.36 10.47
N GLU A 373 -17.75 20.80 10.55
CA GLU A 373 -17.34 19.52 9.98
C GLU A 373 -17.37 19.47 8.45
N LYS A 374 -17.37 20.63 7.78
CA LYS A 374 -17.26 20.69 6.32
C LYS A 374 -15.78 20.49 5.94
N PHE A 375 -15.53 19.60 4.99
CA PHE A 375 -14.20 19.31 4.47
C PHE A 375 -13.55 20.56 3.84
N ILE A 376 -12.31 20.86 4.22
CA ILE A 376 -11.50 21.95 3.66
C ILE A 376 -10.45 21.38 2.71
N MET A 377 -9.60 20.47 3.20
CA MET A 377 -8.46 19.94 2.46
C MET A 377 -7.91 18.65 3.06
N SER A 378 -7.13 17.95 2.27
CA SER A 378 -6.30 16.82 2.74
C SER A 378 -4.84 17.00 2.35
N MET A 379 -3.94 16.44 3.14
CA MET A 379 -2.51 16.45 2.87
C MET A 379 -1.82 15.23 3.48
N GLU A 380 -0.68 14.86 2.93
CA GLU A 380 0.16 13.81 3.50
C GLU A 380 1.00 14.35 4.68
N ALA A 381 1.00 13.64 5.78
CA ALA A 381 1.77 13.97 6.97
C ALA A 381 3.26 13.71 6.74
N PHE A 382 4.11 14.53 7.35
CA PHE A 382 5.55 14.27 7.39
C PHE A 382 5.90 13.11 8.34
N ASP A 383 6.92 12.36 7.99
CA ASP A 383 7.46 11.28 8.82
C ASP A 383 8.30 11.75 10.02
N GLY A 384 8.85 12.95 9.93
CA GLY A 384 9.71 13.54 10.95
C GLY A 384 9.00 14.61 11.78
N LYS A 385 9.78 15.37 12.53
CA LYS A 385 9.33 16.55 13.30
C LYS A 385 10.03 17.79 12.77
N HIS A 386 9.48 18.96 13.12
CA HIS A 386 10.02 20.28 12.79
C HIS A 386 10.08 20.60 11.29
N GLN A 387 9.24 19.94 10.51
CA GLN A 387 9.09 20.20 9.07
C GLN A 387 7.92 21.14 8.80
N THR A 388 7.99 21.86 7.67
CA THR A 388 6.94 22.80 7.25
C THR A 388 6.55 22.49 5.81
N ARG A 389 5.25 22.24 5.58
CA ARG A 389 4.67 22.13 4.24
C ARG A 389 3.87 23.38 3.94
N THR A 390 4.24 24.05 2.88
CA THR A 390 3.57 25.26 2.39
C THR A 390 3.00 24.96 1.01
N ASP A 391 1.71 25.17 0.87
CA ASP A 391 1.06 25.18 -0.43
C ASP A 391 0.84 26.63 -0.84
N SER A 392 1.34 27.00 -2.02
CA SER A 392 1.24 28.38 -2.55
C SER A 392 -0.21 28.77 -2.84
N GLU A 393 -1.07 27.83 -3.23
CA GLU A 393 -2.49 28.08 -3.51
C GLU A 393 -3.24 28.58 -2.28
N HIS A 394 -2.82 28.17 -1.08
CA HIS A 394 -3.42 28.64 0.18
C HIS A 394 -3.25 30.14 0.41
N TYR A 395 -2.29 30.78 -0.24
CA TYR A 395 -1.94 32.19 -0.09
C TYR A 395 -2.36 33.04 -1.30
N GLU A 396 -2.96 32.46 -2.33
CA GLU A 396 -3.38 33.19 -3.54
C GLU A 396 -4.15 34.50 -3.26
N PRO A 397 -5.12 34.52 -2.32
CA PRO A 397 -5.85 35.76 -2.02
C PRO A 397 -4.97 36.89 -1.45
N ILE A 398 -3.77 36.54 -0.91
CA ILE A 398 -2.80 37.49 -0.33
C ILE A 398 -1.59 37.65 -1.26
N ALA A 399 -1.23 36.63 -2.01
CA ALA A 399 -0.03 36.62 -2.87
C ALA A 399 -0.08 37.66 -3.99
N VAL A 400 -1.28 38.09 -4.35
CA VAL A 400 -1.48 39.19 -5.33
C VAL A 400 -0.93 40.52 -4.83
N LYS A 401 -0.63 40.66 -3.52
CA LYS A 401 -0.36 41.98 -2.95
C LYS A 401 1.11 42.29 -2.66
N VAL A 402 1.95 41.33 -2.19
CA VAL A 402 3.39 41.65 -1.91
C VAL A 402 4.30 40.40 -1.99
N PRO A 403 5.27 40.39 -2.87
CA PRO A 403 6.25 39.29 -2.94
C PRO A 403 7.08 39.17 -1.67
N THR A 404 7.38 37.92 -1.26
CA THR A 404 8.10 37.63 -0.02
C THR A 404 9.55 37.21 -0.23
N SER A 405 9.92 36.72 -1.41
CA SER A 405 11.30 36.35 -1.70
C SER A 405 12.12 37.53 -2.24
N ILE A 406 13.35 37.66 -1.81
CA ILE A 406 14.24 38.76 -2.23
C ILE A 406 14.36 38.86 -3.75
N PRO A 407 14.56 37.75 -4.53
CA PRO A 407 14.61 37.84 -5.97
C PRO A 407 13.31 38.29 -6.62
N GLN A 408 12.19 37.89 -6.07
CA GLN A 408 10.86 38.26 -6.58
C GLN A 408 10.54 39.73 -6.29
N ILE A 409 10.81 40.21 -5.07
CA ILE A 409 10.68 41.62 -4.70
C ILE A 409 11.49 42.51 -5.64
N ARG A 410 12.74 42.14 -5.93
CA ARG A 410 13.59 42.89 -6.85
C ARG A 410 13.00 42.93 -8.25
N ARG A 411 12.58 41.77 -8.79
CA ARG A 411 12.00 41.67 -10.13
C ARG A 411 10.74 42.50 -10.26
N ASP A 412 9.81 42.34 -9.31
CA ASP A 412 8.51 43.00 -9.37
C ASP A 412 8.66 44.51 -9.15
N PHE A 413 9.53 44.93 -8.23
CA PHE A 413 9.81 46.34 -7.99
C PHE A 413 10.44 47.05 -9.21
N THR A 414 11.40 46.39 -9.86
CA THR A 414 12.07 46.95 -11.06
C THR A 414 11.18 46.89 -12.31
N ALA A 415 10.30 45.88 -12.42
CA ALA A 415 9.35 45.83 -13.52
C ALA A 415 8.23 46.86 -13.41
N ARG A 416 7.85 47.22 -12.18
CA ARG A 416 6.71 48.11 -11.90
C ARG A 416 7.09 49.57 -11.88
N PHE A 417 8.21 49.92 -11.30
CA PHE A 417 8.67 51.32 -11.15
C PHE A 417 9.84 51.61 -12.07
N ARG A 418 9.74 52.65 -12.89
CA ARG A 418 10.82 53.08 -13.78
C ARG A 418 12.10 53.43 -13.02
N ASN A 419 11.93 54.07 -11.86
CA ASN A 419 13.02 54.40 -10.94
C ASN A 419 13.40 53.24 -9.99
N GLY A 420 12.77 52.08 -10.11
CA GLY A 420 12.94 50.95 -9.20
C GLY A 420 14.35 50.36 -9.16
N ALA A 421 14.99 50.22 -10.33
CA ALA A 421 16.37 49.72 -10.43
C ALA A 421 17.37 50.70 -9.78
N ARG A 422 17.23 51.99 -10.08
CA ARG A 422 18.04 53.09 -9.52
C ARG A 422 17.87 53.17 -8.00
N TYR A 423 16.66 52.98 -7.50
CA TYR A 423 16.39 52.97 -6.08
C TYR A 423 17.07 51.78 -5.38
N LEU A 424 16.94 50.56 -5.91
CA LEU A 424 17.54 49.37 -5.30
C LEU A 424 19.06 49.41 -5.30
N GLU A 425 19.68 50.00 -6.33
CA GLU A 425 21.12 50.21 -6.38
C GLU A 425 21.58 51.23 -5.32
N ALA A 426 20.92 52.37 -5.24
CA ALA A 426 21.24 53.43 -4.31
C ALA A 426 20.99 52.98 -2.83
N ALA A 427 19.87 52.31 -2.59
CA ALA A 427 19.53 51.72 -1.30
C ALA A 427 20.47 50.61 -0.88
N GLY A 428 20.98 49.80 -1.83
CA GLY A 428 21.96 48.75 -1.58
C GLY A 428 23.33 49.27 -1.11
N ARG A 429 23.67 50.52 -1.43
CA ARG A 429 24.89 51.19 -0.93
C ARG A 429 24.72 51.74 0.49
N LYS A 430 23.48 51.88 0.96
CA LYS A 430 23.14 52.57 2.22
C LYS A 430 22.58 51.64 3.29
N PHE A 431 21.90 50.54 2.90
CA PHE A 431 21.19 49.63 3.80
C PHE A 431 21.56 48.17 3.56
N ASP A 432 21.70 47.40 4.61
CA ASP A 432 21.94 45.95 4.53
C ASP A 432 20.79 45.18 3.88
N GLN A 433 19.56 45.69 4.01
CA GLN A 433 18.37 45.07 3.47
C GLN A 433 17.53 46.04 2.57
N PRO A 434 18.01 46.40 1.38
CA PRO A 434 17.34 47.39 0.51
C PRO A 434 15.94 46.89 0.07
N THR A 435 15.77 45.59 -0.10
CA THR A 435 14.49 44.95 -0.48
C THR A 435 13.41 45.05 0.59
N HIS A 436 13.79 45.23 1.86
CA HIS A 436 12.82 45.51 2.92
C HIS A 436 12.09 46.86 2.68
N HIS A 437 12.85 47.88 2.32
CA HIS A 437 12.27 49.21 2.02
C HIS A 437 11.46 49.17 0.72
N ALA A 438 11.97 48.51 -0.32
CA ALA A 438 11.23 48.33 -1.57
C ALA A 438 9.89 47.62 -1.36
N ARG A 439 9.86 46.56 -0.57
CA ARG A 439 8.64 45.85 -0.22
C ARG A 439 7.63 46.78 0.49
N LYS A 440 8.12 47.57 1.43
CA LYS A 440 7.26 48.53 2.14
C LYS A 440 6.73 49.66 1.27
N ILE A 441 7.43 50.04 0.21
CA ILE A 441 6.93 50.98 -0.79
C ILE A 441 5.86 50.28 -1.63
N MET A 442 6.06 49.03 -2.05
CA MET A 442 5.02 48.28 -2.77
C MET A 442 3.73 48.11 -1.96
N GLU A 443 3.81 48.00 -0.62
CA GLU A 443 2.60 47.97 0.24
C GLU A 443 1.76 49.27 0.18
N LEU A 444 2.34 50.39 -0.25
CA LEU A 444 1.63 51.68 -0.35
C LEU A 444 0.75 51.82 -1.60
N GLN A 445 0.78 50.85 -2.50
CA GLN A 445 -0.06 50.83 -3.72
C GLN A 445 -1.56 50.80 -3.42
N GLU A 446 -1.95 50.36 -2.24
CA GLU A 446 -3.36 50.41 -1.79
C GLU A 446 -3.84 51.84 -1.58
N LEU A 447 -2.92 52.80 -1.45
CA LEU A 447 -3.20 54.18 -1.10
C LEU A 447 -2.78 55.20 -2.17
N TYR A 448 -1.87 54.80 -3.08
CA TYR A 448 -1.29 55.71 -4.07
C TYR A 448 -1.12 55.00 -5.42
N ASP A 449 -1.29 55.75 -6.50
CA ASP A 449 -1.06 55.26 -7.86
C ASP A 449 0.43 55.03 -8.12
N ASP A 450 0.71 54.08 -9.00
CA ASP A 450 2.08 53.65 -9.32
C ASP A 450 2.95 54.80 -9.89
N ASP A 451 2.35 55.68 -10.70
CA ASP A 451 3.05 56.85 -11.25
C ASP A 451 3.45 57.85 -10.15
N VAL A 452 2.62 58.04 -9.15
CA VAL A 452 2.94 58.88 -7.99
C VAL A 452 4.05 58.28 -7.19
N LEU A 453 3.96 56.99 -6.91
CA LEU A 453 5.02 56.25 -6.18
C LEU A 453 6.34 56.29 -6.94
N ASP A 454 6.35 56.11 -8.28
CA ASP A 454 7.56 56.12 -9.09
C ASP A 454 8.27 57.49 -9.05
N VAL A 455 7.52 58.63 -9.13
CA VAL A 455 8.09 59.97 -8.97
C VAL A 455 8.76 60.11 -7.60
N PHE A 456 8.10 59.68 -6.53
CA PHE A 456 8.66 59.77 -5.18
C PHE A 456 9.83 58.79 -4.95
N ILE A 457 9.86 57.65 -5.63
CA ILE A 457 11.00 56.75 -5.65
C ILE A 457 12.23 57.47 -6.25
N GLY A 458 12.06 58.16 -7.37
CA GLY A 458 13.11 58.98 -7.98
C GLY A 458 13.57 60.09 -7.01
N THR A 459 12.65 60.87 -6.45
CA THR A 459 12.95 61.95 -5.49
C THR A 459 13.69 61.42 -4.23
N ALA A 460 13.28 60.25 -3.73
CA ALA A 460 13.95 59.65 -2.58
C ALA A 460 15.43 59.25 -2.84
N VAL A 461 15.74 58.88 -4.07
CA VAL A 461 17.09 58.61 -4.50
C VAL A 461 17.87 59.93 -4.59
N ASP A 462 17.31 60.94 -5.21
CA ASP A 462 17.95 62.27 -5.39
C ASP A 462 18.24 62.97 -4.07
N GLU A 463 17.30 62.87 -3.09
CA GLU A 463 17.47 63.44 -1.75
C GLU A 463 18.28 62.49 -0.81
N GLY A 464 18.60 61.29 -1.22
CA GLY A 464 19.24 60.30 -0.37
C GLY A 464 18.39 59.81 0.81
N LYS A 465 17.06 60.00 0.75
CA LYS A 465 16.09 59.64 1.80
C LYS A 465 15.33 58.35 1.47
N MET A 466 16.03 57.25 1.30
CA MET A 466 15.48 56.00 0.81
C MET A 466 14.90 55.06 1.88
N ASP A 467 14.96 55.45 3.16
CA ASP A 467 14.29 54.68 4.19
C ASP A 467 12.77 54.90 4.15
N ILE A 468 11.99 53.88 4.56
CA ILE A 468 10.53 53.90 4.49
C ILE A 468 9.87 54.97 5.33
N ARG A 469 10.54 55.42 6.44
CA ARG A 469 9.98 56.50 7.30
C ARG A 469 10.06 57.83 6.56
N SER A 470 11.21 58.14 5.98
CA SER A 470 11.41 59.34 5.16
C SER A 470 10.53 59.34 3.91
N PHE A 471 10.38 58.19 3.27
CA PHE A 471 9.51 58.01 2.12
C PHE A 471 8.02 58.30 2.46
N ARG A 472 7.54 57.78 3.58
CA ARG A 472 6.19 58.07 4.07
C ARG A 472 6.01 59.53 4.51
N ALA A 473 7.04 60.19 4.99
CA ALA A 473 6.98 61.58 5.31
C ALA A 473 6.80 62.43 4.04
N MET A 474 7.53 62.15 2.97
CA MET A 474 7.37 62.81 1.67
C MET A 474 5.96 62.65 1.09
N LEU A 475 5.37 61.45 1.19
CA LEU A 475 3.99 61.22 0.76
C LEU A 475 2.95 61.95 1.61
N ARG A 476 3.19 62.16 2.93
CA ARG A 476 2.32 62.96 3.79
C ARG A 476 2.38 64.44 3.44
N GLU A 477 3.58 64.96 3.16
CA GLU A 477 3.78 66.31 2.66
C GLU A 477 3.04 66.56 1.34
N TYR A 478 3.07 65.55 0.44
CA TYR A 478 2.30 65.59 -0.78
C TYR A 478 0.79 65.67 -0.55
N ASN A 479 0.26 64.81 0.32
CA ASN A 479 -1.15 64.79 0.68
C ASN A 479 -1.62 66.08 1.36
N SER A 480 -0.74 66.74 2.10
CA SER A 480 -1.03 68.01 2.74
C SER A 480 -0.92 69.21 1.80
N GLY A 481 -0.58 69.00 0.53
CA GLY A 481 -0.39 70.08 -0.47
C GLY A 481 0.91 70.89 -0.27
N GLN A 482 1.74 70.49 0.66
CA GLN A 482 3.01 71.19 0.96
C GLN A 482 4.14 70.84 -0.03
N ARG A 483 3.96 69.76 -0.79
CA ARG A 483 4.95 69.28 -1.77
C ARG A 483 4.26 68.89 -3.07
N LYS A 484 4.75 69.42 -4.20
CA LYS A 484 4.34 68.97 -5.53
C LYS A 484 5.34 67.95 -6.05
N PRO A 485 4.92 66.95 -6.82
CA PRO A 485 5.85 66.05 -7.47
C PRO A 485 6.64 66.82 -8.52
N GLU A 486 7.94 66.98 -8.35
CA GLU A 486 8.79 67.58 -9.38
C GLU A 486 9.13 66.47 -10.40
N CYS A 487 8.45 66.49 -11.54
CA CYS A 487 8.87 65.79 -12.72
C CYS A 487 10.02 66.55 -13.34
N ASN A 488 11.24 66.10 -13.17
CA ASN A 488 12.38 66.54 -14.01
C ASN A 488 12.22 65.87 -15.39
N PRO A 489 11.91 66.61 -16.47
CA PRO A 489 11.89 66.07 -17.81
C PRO A 489 13.29 66.13 -18.39
N SER A 490 14.26 65.44 -17.84
CA SER A 490 15.57 65.32 -18.47
C SER A 490 15.80 63.87 -18.86
N GLU A 491 15.82 63.71 -20.20
CA GLU A 491 16.30 62.54 -20.90
C GLU A 491 15.32 61.37 -21.10
N ALA A 492 14.28 61.64 -21.93
CA ALA A 492 13.76 60.63 -22.82
C ALA A 492 14.83 60.36 -23.91
N GLY A 493 15.90 59.73 -23.55
CA GLY A 493 16.93 59.18 -24.44
C GLY A 493 16.68 57.67 -24.54
N GLU A 494 16.34 57.23 -25.73
CA GLU A 494 16.49 55.87 -26.16
C GLU A 494 17.85 55.34 -25.74
N LYS A 495 17.91 54.53 -24.71
CA LYS A 495 18.99 53.56 -24.55
C LYS A 495 18.57 52.42 -23.67
N GLY A 496 18.41 51.34 -24.34
CA GLY A 496 19.05 50.10 -23.91
C GLY A 496 18.41 49.43 -22.70
N ARG A 497 17.78 48.36 -22.96
CA ARG A 497 17.73 47.24 -22.00
C ARG A 497 19.07 47.17 -21.30
N THR A 498 19.18 47.73 -20.11
CA THR A 498 20.33 47.49 -19.23
C THR A 498 20.24 46.01 -18.82
N ASP A 499 21.31 45.32 -19.16
CA ASP A 499 21.52 43.91 -18.79
C ASP A 499 21.25 43.72 -17.30
N THR A 500 20.20 43.02 -16.97
CA THR A 500 19.88 42.62 -15.60
C THR A 500 20.95 41.73 -14.97
N ALA A 501 21.90 41.22 -15.77
CA ALA A 501 23.08 40.45 -15.32
C ALA A 501 24.04 41.26 -14.44
N ALA A 502 24.11 42.60 -14.62
CA ALA A 502 25.00 43.44 -13.80
C ALA A 502 24.49 43.72 -12.38
N LEU A 503 23.23 43.38 -12.06
CA LEU A 503 22.61 43.60 -10.77
C LEU A 503 22.42 42.31 -9.93
N THR A 504 22.75 41.16 -10.50
CA THR A 504 22.76 39.89 -9.80
C THR A 504 24.20 39.56 -9.40
N ARG A 505 24.45 39.54 -8.08
CA ARG A 505 25.67 38.91 -7.56
C ARG A 505 25.63 37.45 -7.91
N ASP A 506 26.75 36.88 -8.32
CA ASP A 506 26.91 35.47 -8.67
C ASP A 506 26.49 34.60 -7.48
N CYS A 507 25.88 33.45 -7.74
CA CYS A 507 25.45 32.49 -6.74
C CYS A 507 26.59 32.08 -5.79
N SER A 508 27.86 32.10 -6.28
CA SER A 508 29.04 31.87 -5.47
C SER A 508 29.18 32.80 -4.27
N TYR A 509 28.69 34.06 -4.35
CA TYR A 509 28.68 35.00 -3.24
C TYR A 509 27.79 34.56 -2.08
N TYR A 510 26.69 33.89 -2.39
CA TYR A 510 25.76 33.37 -1.39
C TYR A 510 26.20 32.02 -0.80
N GLU A 511 26.96 31.24 -1.56
CA GLU A 511 27.58 29.99 -1.09
C GLU A 511 28.72 30.26 -0.06
N GLU A 512 29.49 31.32 -0.26
CA GLU A 512 30.49 31.77 0.72
C GLU A 512 29.84 32.24 2.02
N TYR A 513 28.79 33.04 1.95
CA TYR A 513 28.02 33.49 3.13
C TYR A 513 27.35 32.35 3.88
N ALA A 514 26.85 31.35 3.19
CA ALA A 514 26.28 30.14 3.81
C ALA A 514 27.34 29.28 4.51
N LYS A 515 28.57 29.24 3.98
CA LYS A 515 29.72 28.55 4.61
C LYS A 515 30.23 29.28 5.85
N GLU A 516 30.28 30.61 5.84
CA GLU A 516 30.64 31.41 7.01
C GLU A 516 29.61 31.32 8.13
N ALA A 517 28.30 31.32 7.80
CA ALA A 517 27.24 31.15 8.77
C ALA A 517 27.21 29.74 9.40
N SER A 518 27.58 28.70 8.65
CA SER A 518 27.67 27.33 9.18
C SER A 518 28.92 27.11 10.06
N ASN A 519 30.01 27.84 9.81
CA ASN A 519 31.21 27.78 10.63
C ASN A 519 31.11 28.61 11.95
N ALA A 520 30.26 29.63 11.97
CA ALA A 520 29.98 30.40 13.19
C ALA A 520 29.07 29.67 14.19
N GLY A 521 28.27 28.68 13.73
CA GLY A 521 27.39 27.87 14.57
C GLY A 521 28.05 26.69 15.29
N ASN A 522 29.31 26.37 14.97
CA ASN A 522 30.02 25.23 15.57
C ASN A 522 31.05 25.63 16.68
N ASN A 523 31.08 26.89 17.08
CA ASN A 523 31.98 27.40 18.16
C ASN A 523 31.20 28.11 19.28
N SER A 524 30.04 27.53 19.65
CA SER A 524 29.35 27.96 20.89
C SER A 524 28.91 26.74 21.67
#